data_d3b0c3c9c9174ce57c8b36d679d1b567
#
_entry.id   d3b0c3c9c9174ce57c8b36d679d1b567
#
_cell.length_a   1.000
_cell.length_b   1.000
_cell.length_c   1.000
_cell.angle_alpha   90.00
_cell.angle_beta   90.00
_cell.angle_gamma   90.00
#
_symmetry.space_group_name_H-M   'P 1'
#
loop_
_entity.id
_entity.type
_entity.pdbx_description
1 polymer ?
#
loop_
_entity_poly.entity_id
_entity_poly.type
_entity_poly.pdbx_seq_one_letter_code
_entity_poly.pdbx_strand_id
1 'polypeptide(L)'
;MEDIGQISPGAYAHLMAREPKTWCRAFFSTGLACEAVENGMAECFNAVLVEARKKPLLTMLEEIRLYMMARIYNLRQLAKKWEGDVCPAAVKKMEEFGQHLKFWYVHPSGQSAFEVRDRFEAYAVNLEKRVCTCRLWELSGIPCVHAQAAIMFTGQDPRAFISSWFSKEMYIQT
;
A
#
# COMPACT_ATOMS: atom_id res chain seq x y z
N MET A 1 -0.72 -10.59 -20.86
CA MET A 1 -0.20 -11.98 -20.82
C MET A 1 -0.22 -12.64 -22.20
N GLU A 2 -1.28 -12.45 -22.97
CA GLU A 2 -1.39 -12.93 -24.34
C GLU A 2 -0.26 -12.38 -25.22
N ASP A 3 0.08 -11.10 -25.09
CA ASP A 3 1.16 -10.46 -25.82
C ASP A 3 2.54 -11.13 -25.57
N ILE A 4 2.82 -11.54 -24.34
CA ILE A 4 4.06 -12.24 -23.99
C ILE A 4 4.08 -13.63 -24.67
N GLY A 5 2.94 -14.30 -24.72
CA GLY A 5 2.79 -15.59 -25.42
C GLY A 5 3.04 -15.49 -26.91
N GLN A 6 2.67 -14.39 -27.54
CA GLN A 6 2.92 -14.13 -28.97
C GLN A 6 4.40 -13.81 -29.25
N ILE A 7 5.05 -13.02 -28.36
CA ILE A 7 6.45 -12.60 -28.53
C ILE A 7 7.40 -13.76 -28.19
N SER A 8 7.16 -14.48 -27.10
CA SER A 8 8.01 -15.57 -26.63
C SER A 8 7.19 -16.65 -25.90
N PRO A 9 6.80 -17.73 -26.59
CA PRO A 9 6.09 -18.86 -25.97
C PRO A 9 6.85 -19.51 -24.80
N GLY A 10 8.19 -19.57 -24.89
CA GLY A 10 9.05 -20.10 -23.83
C GLY A 10 9.02 -19.23 -22.57
N ALA A 11 9.06 -17.91 -22.70
CA ALA A 11 8.94 -16.99 -21.57
C ALA A 11 7.55 -17.09 -20.92
N TYR A 12 6.50 -17.20 -21.72
CA TYR A 12 5.14 -17.40 -21.23
C TYR A 12 5.02 -18.70 -20.41
N ALA A 13 5.49 -19.81 -20.96
CA ALA A 13 5.46 -21.11 -20.28
C ALA A 13 6.25 -21.08 -18.96
N HIS A 14 7.42 -20.42 -18.94
CA HIS A 14 8.24 -20.25 -17.73
C HIS A 14 7.54 -19.40 -16.65
N LEU A 15 6.88 -18.32 -17.04
CA LEU A 15 6.10 -17.48 -16.12
C LEU A 15 4.90 -18.21 -15.56
N MET A 16 4.18 -18.96 -16.39
CA MET A 16 3.00 -19.73 -15.96
C MET A 16 3.36 -20.92 -15.09
N ALA A 17 4.53 -21.53 -15.27
CA ALA A 17 5.04 -22.59 -14.40
C ALA A 17 5.34 -22.10 -12.98
N ARG A 18 5.58 -20.79 -12.80
CA ARG A 18 5.66 -20.13 -11.50
C ARG A 18 4.26 -19.60 -11.17
N GLU A 19 3.58 -20.18 -10.22
CA GLU A 19 2.23 -19.78 -9.84
C GLU A 19 2.02 -18.25 -9.88
N PRO A 20 1.12 -17.71 -10.72
CA PRO A 20 0.89 -16.27 -10.86
C PRO A 20 0.58 -15.55 -9.53
N LYS A 21 0.05 -16.28 -8.54
CA LYS A 21 -0.22 -15.77 -7.20
C LYS A 21 1.02 -15.29 -6.46
N THR A 22 2.21 -15.77 -6.81
CA THR A 22 3.46 -15.44 -6.11
C THR A 22 4.14 -14.18 -6.64
N TRP A 23 3.83 -13.74 -7.88
CA TRP A 23 4.52 -12.63 -8.53
C TRP A 23 3.58 -11.62 -9.19
N CYS A 24 2.31 -11.95 -9.40
CA CYS A 24 1.36 -11.06 -10.06
C CYS A 24 0.51 -10.32 -9.02
N ARG A 25 0.61 -9.00 -9.03
CA ARG A 25 -0.13 -8.10 -8.11
C ARG A 25 -1.65 -8.32 -8.13
N ALA A 26 -2.21 -8.75 -9.26
CA ALA A 26 -3.63 -9.07 -9.39
C ALA A 26 -4.10 -10.16 -8.40
N PHE A 27 -3.19 -10.99 -7.91
CA PHE A 27 -3.51 -12.09 -6.99
C PHE A 27 -2.99 -11.86 -5.56
N PHE A 28 -2.39 -10.71 -5.26
CA PHE A 28 -1.94 -10.42 -3.91
C PHE A 28 -3.12 -10.45 -2.94
N SER A 29 -2.89 -11.03 -1.76
CA SER A 29 -3.88 -11.02 -0.69
C SER A 29 -4.08 -9.60 -0.16
N THR A 30 -5.34 -9.26 0.04
CA THR A 30 -5.75 -7.98 0.63
C THR A 30 -5.62 -8.04 2.16
N GLY A 31 -5.53 -6.88 2.81
CA GLY A 31 -5.49 -6.79 4.28
C GLY A 31 -4.10 -6.53 4.87
N LEU A 32 -3.02 -6.71 4.12
CA LEU A 32 -1.66 -6.39 4.57
C LEU A 32 -1.31 -4.91 4.43
N ALA A 33 -2.16 -4.11 3.77
CA ALA A 33 -1.92 -2.70 3.46
C ALA A 33 -0.54 -2.45 2.80
N CYS A 34 -0.06 -3.41 2.02
CA CYS A 34 1.22 -3.38 1.33
C CYS A 34 1.04 -3.79 -0.13
N GLU A 35 1.26 -2.85 -1.02
CA GLU A 35 1.22 -3.07 -2.48
C GLU A 35 2.60 -3.33 -3.10
N ALA A 36 3.65 -3.36 -2.28
CA ALA A 36 5.01 -3.50 -2.75
C ALA A 36 5.26 -4.89 -3.35
N VAL A 37 5.78 -4.90 -4.57
CA VAL A 37 6.20 -6.10 -5.31
C VAL A 37 7.72 -6.26 -5.23
N GLU A 38 8.39 -5.31 -4.57
CA GLU A 38 9.83 -5.15 -4.55
C GLU A 38 10.45 -5.69 -3.26
N ASN A 39 11.69 -6.16 -3.36
CA ASN A 39 12.51 -6.58 -2.22
C ASN A 39 13.33 -5.41 -1.61
N GLY A 40 13.09 -4.18 -2.05
CA GLY A 40 13.88 -3.00 -1.69
C GLY A 40 14.02 -2.75 -0.19
N MET A 41 12.99 -3.06 0.61
CA MET A 41 13.07 -2.93 2.08
C MET A 41 14.09 -3.90 2.69
N ALA A 42 14.13 -5.16 2.22
CA ALA A 42 15.09 -6.14 2.68
C ALA A 42 16.52 -5.78 2.23
N GLU A 43 16.68 -5.26 1.03
CA GLU A 43 17.96 -4.78 0.50
C GLU A 43 18.49 -3.60 1.29
N CYS A 44 17.67 -2.60 1.58
CA CYS A 44 18.02 -1.46 2.43
C CYS A 44 18.42 -1.90 3.84
N PHE A 45 17.69 -2.84 4.45
CA PHE A 45 18.05 -3.37 5.76
C PHE A 45 19.36 -4.16 5.70
N ASN A 46 19.54 -4.99 4.69
CA ASN A 46 20.78 -5.74 4.49
C ASN A 46 21.99 -4.81 4.33
N ALA A 47 21.86 -3.71 3.59
CA ALA A 47 22.91 -2.72 3.44
C ALA A 47 23.36 -2.11 4.78
N VAL A 48 22.42 -1.83 5.67
CA VAL A 48 22.73 -1.33 7.04
C VAL A 48 23.50 -2.36 7.85
N LEU A 49 23.27 -3.66 7.63
CA LEU A 49 23.90 -4.71 8.41
C LEU A 49 25.30 -5.14 7.91
N VAL A 50 25.77 -4.61 6.79
CA VAL A 50 27.04 -5.03 6.16
C VAL A 50 28.22 -4.94 7.12
N GLU A 51 28.36 -3.85 7.89
CA GLU A 51 29.46 -3.67 8.83
C GLU A 51 29.34 -4.57 10.06
N ALA A 52 28.12 -4.77 10.57
CA ALA A 52 27.90 -5.68 11.69
C ALA A 52 28.26 -7.14 11.34
N ARG A 53 27.98 -7.56 10.10
CA ARG A 53 28.25 -8.93 9.59
C ARG A 53 29.73 -9.29 9.50
N LYS A 54 30.62 -8.31 9.52
CA LYS A 54 32.08 -8.53 9.51
C LYS A 54 32.64 -8.90 10.90
N LYS A 55 31.81 -8.84 11.94
CA LYS A 55 32.20 -9.01 13.34
C LYS A 55 31.87 -10.41 13.87
N PRO A 56 32.48 -10.82 14.99
CA PRO A 56 32.12 -12.07 15.66
C PRO A 56 30.62 -12.13 15.97
N LEU A 57 30.05 -13.34 15.93
CA LEU A 57 28.60 -13.56 15.99
C LEU A 57 27.89 -12.81 17.13
N LEU A 58 28.42 -12.88 18.35
CA LEU A 58 27.80 -12.21 19.49
C LEU A 58 27.83 -10.68 19.36
N THR A 59 28.93 -10.13 18.89
CA THR A 59 29.05 -8.68 18.63
C THR A 59 28.10 -8.24 17.51
N MET A 60 28.01 -9.03 16.44
CA MET A 60 27.06 -8.77 15.34
C MET A 60 25.61 -8.72 15.84
N LEU A 61 25.18 -9.73 16.61
CA LEU A 61 23.81 -9.79 17.12
C LEU A 61 23.51 -8.64 18.06
N GLU A 62 24.45 -8.25 18.92
CA GLU A 62 24.28 -7.14 19.84
C GLU A 62 24.19 -5.80 19.11
N GLU A 63 25.00 -5.58 18.09
CA GLU A 63 24.92 -4.36 17.27
C GLU A 63 23.59 -4.28 16.50
N ILE A 64 23.10 -5.39 15.93
CA ILE A 64 21.79 -5.43 15.27
C ILE A 64 20.70 -5.10 16.28
N ARG A 65 20.75 -5.69 17.48
CA ARG A 65 19.80 -5.43 18.56
C ARG A 65 19.77 -3.93 18.94
N LEU A 66 20.93 -3.33 19.19
CA LEU A 66 21.05 -1.93 19.53
C LEU A 66 20.56 -1.01 18.40
N TYR A 67 20.90 -1.32 17.15
CA TYR A 67 20.40 -0.60 15.98
C TYR A 67 18.87 -0.62 15.89
N MET A 68 18.25 -1.79 16.06
CA MET A 68 16.81 -1.94 16.03
C MET A 68 16.12 -1.16 17.15
N MET A 69 16.66 -1.24 18.37
CA MET A 69 16.13 -0.48 19.51
C MET A 69 16.20 1.04 19.27
N ALA A 70 17.34 1.53 18.81
CA ALA A 70 17.52 2.95 18.51
C ALA A 70 16.57 3.39 17.38
N ARG A 71 16.43 2.58 16.33
CA ARG A 71 15.51 2.84 15.21
C ARG A 71 14.06 2.94 15.69
N ILE A 72 13.58 1.97 16.47
CA ILE A 72 12.21 1.96 17.00
C ILE A 72 11.99 3.20 17.89
N TYR A 73 12.92 3.48 18.79
CA TYR A 73 12.82 4.67 19.64
C TYR A 73 12.71 5.96 18.83
N ASN A 74 13.60 6.16 17.84
CA ASN A 74 13.60 7.35 17.00
C ASN A 74 12.32 7.50 16.18
N LEU A 75 11.80 6.38 15.64
CA LEU A 75 10.55 6.38 14.88
C LEU A 75 9.36 6.75 15.79
N ARG A 76 9.32 6.24 17.03
CA ARG A 76 8.29 6.63 18.01
C ARG A 76 8.36 8.13 18.34
N GLN A 77 9.56 8.69 18.54
CA GLN A 77 9.72 10.14 18.79
C GLN A 77 9.28 10.97 17.58
N LEU A 78 9.57 10.50 16.37
CA LEU A 78 9.11 11.13 15.14
C LEU A 78 7.58 11.12 15.06
N ALA A 79 6.95 9.98 15.32
CA ALA A 79 5.50 9.84 15.26
C ALA A 79 4.78 10.76 16.27
N LYS A 80 5.35 10.97 17.45
CA LYS A 80 4.79 11.91 18.45
C LYS A 80 4.68 13.34 17.93
N LYS A 81 5.56 13.74 16.99
CA LYS A 81 5.59 15.07 16.39
C LYS A 81 4.62 15.27 15.22
N TRP A 82 3.94 14.21 14.76
CA TRP A 82 2.96 14.36 13.67
C TRP A 82 1.76 15.18 14.14
N GLU A 83 1.32 16.10 13.28
CA GLU A 83 0.18 16.99 13.56
C GLU A 83 -1.19 16.29 13.47
N GLY A 84 -1.27 15.11 12.87
CA GLY A 84 -2.52 14.36 12.70
C GLY A 84 -2.44 12.96 13.27
N ASP A 85 -3.56 12.24 13.16
CA ASP A 85 -3.70 10.86 13.64
C ASP A 85 -3.23 9.81 12.62
N VAL A 86 -2.90 10.25 11.41
CA VAL A 86 -2.46 9.39 10.30
C VAL A 86 -1.03 9.74 9.89
N CYS A 87 -0.26 8.71 9.53
CA CYS A 87 1.10 8.86 9.02
C CYS A 87 1.16 9.85 7.84
N PRO A 88 2.01 10.90 7.89
CA PRO A 88 2.10 11.90 6.82
C PRO A 88 2.42 11.30 5.45
N ALA A 89 3.21 10.23 5.40
CA ALA A 89 3.52 9.54 4.14
C ALA A 89 2.27 8.89 3.51
N ALA A 90 1.36 8.34 4.32
CA ALA A 90 0.10 7.78 3.83
C ALA A 90 -0.84 8.89 3.32
N VAL A 91 -0.90 10.03 4.00
CA VAL A 91 -1.66 11.20 3.54
C VAL A 91 -1.13 11.70 2.21
N LYS A 92 0.20 11.90 2.10
CA LYS A 92 0.83 12.31 0.84
C LYS A 92 0.53 11.36 -0.31
N LYS A 93 0.63 10.04 -0.07
CA LYS A 93 0.31 9.03 -1.08
C LYS A 93 -1.17 9.08 -1.49
N MET A 94 -2.07 9.32 -0.55
CA MET A 94 -3.49 9.53 -0.85
C MET A 94 -3.70 10.76 -1.74
N GLU A 95 -3.01 11.86 -1.46
CA GLU A 95 -3.06 13.07 -2.28
C GLU A 95 -2.51 12.82 -3.69
N GLU A 96 -1.43 12.04 -3.82
CA GLU A 96 -0.90 11.61 -5.12
C GLU A 96 -1.93 10.79 -5.91
N PHE A 97 -2.64 9.86 -5.27
CA PHE A 97 -3.74 9.13 -5.92
C PHE A 97 -4.88 10.05 -6.34
N GLY A 98 -5.14 11.12 -5.59
CA GLY A 98 -6.21 12.08 -5.84
C GLY A 98 -5.95 13.10 -6.95
N GLN A 99 -4.76 13.14 -7.57
CA GLN A 99 -4.41 14.15 -8.57
C GLN A 99 -5.38 14.22 -9.77
N HIS A 100 -6.05 13.12 -10.10
CA HIS A 100 -6.96 12.99 -11.24
C HIS A 100 -8.44 12.93 -10.86
N LEU A 101 -8.80 13.28 -9.63
CA LEU A 101 -10.19 13.24 -9.12
C LEU A 101 -11.20 13.94 -10.02
N LYS A 102 -10.83 15.07 -10.63
CA LYS A 102 -11.71 15.89 -11.49
C LYS A 102 -12.24 15.19 -12.75
N PHE A 103 -11.67 14.07 -13.13
CA PHE A 103 -12.08 13.33 -14.31
C PHE A 103 -13.08 12.21 -14.01
N TRP A 104 -13.34 11.94 -12.72
CA TRP A 104 -14.17 10.83 -12.28
C TRP A 104 -15.56 11.31 -11.86
N TYR A 105 -16.59 10.73 -12.47
CA TYR A 105 -18.00 10.98 -12.18
C TYR A 105 -18.55 9.87 -11.32
N VAL A 106 -19.28 10.23 -10.26
CA VAL A 106 -19.82 9.30 -9.27
C VAL A 106 -21.31 9.09 -9.49
N HIS A 107 -21.72 7.85 -9.64
CA HIS A 107 -23.12 7.43 -9.77
C HIS A 107 -23.48 6.53 -8.59
N PRO A 108 -24.39 6.94 -7.69
CA PRO A 108 -24.87 6.09 -6.61
C PRO A 108 -25.60 4.86 -7.18
N SER A 109 -25.25 3.67 -6.69
CA SER A 109 -25.90 2.41 -7.06
C SER A 109 -26.53 1.67 -5.85
N GLY A 110 -26.40 2.23 -4.65
CA GLY A 110 -26.93 1.70 -3.39
C GLY A 110 -26.58 2.61 -2.22
N GLN A 111 -26.90 2.20 -0.99
CA GLN A 111 -26.60 3.02 0.20
C GLN A 111 -25.11 3.32 0.38
N SER A 112 -24.24 2.33 0.15
CA SER A 112 -22.80 2.46 0.29
C SER A 112 -22.05 2.05 -0.97
N ALA A 113 -22.77 1.81 -2.07
CA ALA A 113 -22.23 1.33 -3.34
C ALA A 113 -22.33 2.42 -4.40
N PHE A 114 -21.25 2.60 -5.15
CA PHE A 114 -21.10 3.63 -6.18
C PHE A 114 -20.44 3.04 -7.41
N GLU A 115 -20.88 3.48 -8.58
CA GLU A 115 -20.13 3.35 -9.82
C GLU A 115 -19.37 4.65 -10.06
N VAL A 116 -18.07 4.56 -10.16
CA VAL A 116 -17.17 5.70 -10.42
C VAL A 116 -16.55 5.49 -11.80
N ARG A 117 -16.82 6.41 -12.72
CA ARG A 117 -16.44 6.26 -14.12
C ARG A 117 -15.85 7.53 -14.73
N ASP A 118 -15.00 7.32 -15.70
CA ASP A 118 -14.65 8.33 -16.69
C ASP A 118 -15.24 7.98 -18.06
N ARG A 119 -14.68 8.50 -19.15
CA ARG A 119 -15.14 8.24 -20.52
C ARG A 119 -14.93 6.79 -20.98
N PHE A 120 -13.95 6.09 -20.42
CA PHE A 120 -13.42 4.81 -20.92
C PHE A 120 -13.55 3.68 -19.90
N GLU A 121 -13.50 4.01 -18.63
CA GLU A 121 -13.41 3.03 -17.53
C GLU A 121 -14.50 3.28 -16.49
N ALA A 122 -14.94 2.19 -15.86
CA ALA A 122 -15.88 2.23 -14.76
C ALA A 122 -15.43 1.26 -13.65
N TYR A 123 -15.50 1.72 -12.40
CA TYR A 123 -15.11 0.97 -11.23
C TYR A 123 -16.22 1.00 -10.19
N ALA A 124 -16.53 -0.17 -9.63
CA ALA A 124 -17.45 -0.27 -8.51
C ALA A 124 -16.70 -0.01 -7.19
N VAL A 125 -17.26 0.85 -6.37
CA VAL A 125 -16.74 1.22 -5.04
C VAL A 125 -17.79 0.90 -3.99
N ASN A 126 -17.39 0.24 -2.90
CA ASN A 126 -18.22 0.05 -1.73
C ASN A 126 -17.52 0.65 -0.50
N LEU A 127 -18.11 1.73 0.06
CA LEU A 127 -17.50 2.47 1.16
C LEU A 127 -17.57 1.72 2.49
N GLU A 128 -18.64 0.96 2.74
CA GLU A 128 -18.81 0.17 3.96
C GLU A 128 -17.77 -0.95 4.04
N LYS A 129 -17.60 -1.68 2.93
CA LYS A 129 -16.61 -2.75 2.85
C LYS A 129 -15.18 -2.24 2.59
N ARG A 130 -15.02 -0.95 2.26
CA ARG A 130 -13.74 -0.32 1.89
C ARG A 130 -13.06 -1.02 0.72
N VAL A 131 -13.82 -1.32 -0.34
CA VAL A 131 -13.32 -2.02 -1.52
C VAL A 131 -13.59 -1.23 -2.80
N CYS A 132 -12.69 -1.38 -3.77
CA CYS A 132 -12.82 -0.87 -5.12
C CYS A 132 -12.38 -1.95 -6.12
N THR A 133 -13.10 -2.11 -7.22
CA THR A 133 -12.75 -3.12 -8.25
C THR A 133 -11.37 -2.90 -8.88
N CYS A 134 -10.76 -1.72 -8.77
CA CYS A 134 -9.35 -1.49 -9.14
C CYS A 134 -8.36 -2.17 -8.17
N ARG A 135 -8.80 -2.65 -7.00
CA ARG A 135 -8.04 -3.31 -5.94
C ARG A 135 -6.96 -2.48 -5.25
N LEU A 136 -6.67 -1.27 -5.72
CA LEU A 136 -5.58 -0.46 -5.16
C LEU A 136 -5.86 -0.10 -3.69
N TRP A 137 -7.12 0.17 -3.33
CA TRP A 137 -7.49 0.51 -1.96
C TRP A 137 -7.24 -0.64 -0.98
N GLU A 138 -7.71 -1.85 -1.33
CA GLU A 138 -7.51 -3.04 -0.48
C GLU A 138 -6.05 -3.44 -0.37
N LEU A 139 -5.28 -3.27 -1.44
CA LEU A 139 -3.86 -3.61 -1.46
C LEU A 139 -3.01 -2.62 -0.68
N SER A 140 -3.23 -1.32 -0.89
CA SER A 140 -2.41 -0.27 -0.27
C SER A 140 -2.89 0.13 1.12
N GLY A 141 -4.16 -0.14 1.47
CA GLY A 141 -4.81 0.40 2.65
C GLY A 141 -5.12 1.90 2.58
N ILE A 142 -4.93 2.52 1.39
CA ILE A 142 -5.12 3.95 1.15
C ILE A 142 -6.17 4.11 0.05
N PRO A 143 -7.21 4.96 0.23
CA PRO A 143 -8.24 5.17 -0.78
C PRO A 143 -7.65 5.53 -2.14
N CYS A 144 -7.95 4.71 -3.16
CA CYS A 144 -7.61 5.02 -4.55
C CYS A 144 -8.41 6.22 -5.06
N VAL A 145 -8.11 6.73 -6.25
CA VAL A 145 -8.83 7.88 -6.84
C VAL A 145 -10.34 7.65 -6.91
N HIS A 146 -10.78 6.44 -7.27
CA HIS A 146 -12.21 6.10 -7.37
C HIS A 146 -12.89 6.13 -5.99
N ALA A 147 -12.23 5.54 -4.98
CA ALA A 147 -12.73 5.57 -3.60
C ALA A 147 -12.80 7.01 -3.07
N GLN A 148 -11.76 7.82 -3.31
CA GLN A 148 -11.75 9.23 -2.93
C GLN A 148 -12.90 10.01 -3.57
N ALA A 149 -13.15 9.80 -4.87
CA ALA A 149 -14.28 10.43 -5.55
C ALA A 149 -15.63 10.08 -4.90
N ALA A 150 -15.86 8.80 -4.59
CA ALA A 150 -17.08 8.34 -3.93
C ALA A 150 -17.21 8.88 -2.49
N ILE A 151 -16.12 8.89 -1.71
CA ILE A 151 -16.10 9.43 -0.34
C ILE A 151 -16.41 10.93 -0.35
N MET A 152 -15.77 11.70 -1.21
CA MET A 152 -16.02 13.14 -1.32
C MET A 152 -17.44 13.44 -1.81
N PHE A 153 -18.00 12.61 -2.68
CA PHE A 153 -19.40 12.71 -3.10
C PHE A 153 -20.37 12.60 -1.93
N THR A 154 -20.04 11.78 -0.92
CA THR A 154 -20.85 11.68 0.32
C THR A 154 -20.54 12.77 1.35
N GLY A 155 -19.65 13.72 1.03
CA GLY A 155 -19.25 14.81 1.94
C GLY A 155 -18.33 14.37 3.08
N GLN A 156 -17.72 13.19 2.98
CA GLN A 156 -16.82 12.66 4.02
C GLN A 156 -15.34 12.96 3.67
N ASP A 157 -14.48 12.91 4.70
CA ASP A 157 -13.03 13.08 4.52
C ASP A 157 -12.38 11.75 4.13
N PRO A 158 -11.71 11.64 2.98
CA PRO A 158 -10.97 10.45 2.58
C PRO A 158 -9.93 9.96 3.59
N ARG A 159 -9.39 10.85 4.43
CA ARG A 159 -8.42 10.50 5.48
C ARG A 159 -9.00 9.52 6.49
N ALA A 160 -10.28 9.60 6.80
CA ALA A 160 -10.98 8.70 7.71
C ALA A 160 -11.06 7.25 7.19
N PHE A 161 -10.82 7.06 5.90
CA PHE A 161 -10.87 5.76 5.22
C PHE A 161 -9.48 5.12 5.00
N ILE A 162 -8.41 5.78 5.43
CA ILE A 162 -7.07 5.18 5.45
C ILE A 162 -7.04 4.06 6.48
N SER A 163 -6.33 2.98 6.17
CA SER A 163 -6.20 1.82 7.06
C SER A 163 -5.61 2.21 8.42
N SER A 164 -6.12 1.62 9.50
CA SER A 164 -5.59 1.79 10.86
C SER A 164 -4.12 1.42 11.01
N TRP A 165 -3.56 0.61 10.12
CA TRP A 165 -2.12 0.33 10.06
C TRP A 165 -1.26 1.60 9.91
N PHE A 166 -1.81 2.66 9.31
CA PHE A 166 -1.12 3.95 9.14
C PHE A 166 -1.48 4.96 10.24
N SER A 167 -2.19 4.54 11.30
CA SER A 167 -2.52 5.44 12.41
C SER A 167 -1.28 5.73 13.26
N LYS A 168 -1.23 6.95 13.80
CA LYS A 168 -0.21 7.39 14.75
C LYS A 168 -0.14 6.46 15.97
N GLU A 169 -1.31 6.03 16.46
CA GLU A 169 -1.41 5.11 17.60
C GLU A 169 -0.71 3.78 17.30
N MET A 170 -1.06 3.14 16.18
CA MET A 170 -0.44 1.88 15.77
C MET A 170 1.08 2.02 15.65
N TYR A 171 1.56 3.13 15.07
CA TYR A 171 2.97 3.40 14.89
C TYR A 171 3.73 3.61 16.21
N ILE A 172 3.07 4.13 17.24
CA ILE A 172 3.66 4.30 18.58
C ILE A 172 3.66 2.98 19.38
N GLN A 173 2.67 2.12 19.17
CA GLN A 173 2.56 0.84 19.86
C GLN A 173 3.56 -0.21 19.33
N THR A 174 3.95 -0.12 18.05
CA THR A 174 4.94 -1.00 17.42
C THR A 174 6.35 -0.71 17.92
#